data_7b59e6d00f6ee6be070a69c35514bf3c
#
_entry.id   7b59e6d00f6ee6be070a69c35514bf3c
#
_cell.length_a   1.000
_cell.length_b   1.000
_cell.length_c   1.000
_cell.angle_alpha   90.00
_cell.angle_beta   90.00
_cell.angle_gamma   90.00
#
_symmetry.space_group_name_H-M   'P 1'
#
loop_
_entity.id
_entity.type
_entity.pdbx_description
1 polymer ?
#
loop_
_entity_poly.entity_id
_entity_poly.type
_entity_poly.pdbx_seq_one_letter_code
_entity_poly.pdbx_strand_id
1 'polypeptide(L)'
;MTTRRSVRNVPTMHSIQRARIVGLGSFVALALSPAAAQAQNSVNIHRATLMEADQKTPDLSTEELRQILREKSATVFDARPFNEYAISHIPGAVNVAAKPGVAASLYVSDTAEIGRVVKEDKAAAIVLYCNGPFCGKSKRLATELLEAGYTNVRRYQLGIPVWRALGEVTQIEPAGIQHVVANDRTAVLIDCRDGADFKSGSIPGAKSLPASLIKEGKDVGEVKVAKDDGRLPMEDHNTRIIVFGKTAAESTKVAQAIAKEAFHNVSFFDGTVDQLKATLSQ
;
A
#
# COMPACT_ATOMS: atom_id res chain seq x y z
N MET A 1 -73.21 -3.64 19.37
CA MET A 1 -73.81 -2.46 20.08
C MET A 1 -73.17 -1.26 19.42
N THR A 2 -73.83 -0.71 18.43
CA THR A 2 -74.76 0.45 18.48
C THR A 2 -73.95 1.72 18.87
N THR A 3 -73.89 2.77 18.18
CA THR A 3 -74.68 3.49 17.18
C THR A 3 -73.99 4.82 16.91
N ARG A 4 -73.88 5.25 15.67
CA ARG A 4 -74.60 6.36 15.02
C ARG A 4 -74.15 7.79 15.37
N ARG A 5 -73.66 8.49 14.28
CA ARG A 5 -74.37 9.56 13.52
C ARG A 5 -74.40 10.89 14.25
N SER A 6 -74.08 12.03 13.62
CA SER A 6 -74.87 12.79 12.64
C SER A 6 -74.13 14.13 12.35
N VAL A 7 -73.84 14.52 11.16
CA VAL A 7 -74.56 15.29 10.14
C VAL A 7 -74.64 16.82 10.42
N ARG A 8 -74.06 17.54 9.42
CA ARG A 8 -74.48 18.83 8.79
C ARG A 8 -74.54 20.12 9.60
N ASN A 9 -73.91 21.16 9.06
CA ASN A 9 -74.63 22.16 8.27
C ASN A 9 -73.66 23.22 7.71
N VAL A 10 -73.90 23.56 6.43
CA VAL A 10 -73.48 24.78 5.75
C VAL A 10 -74.56 25.81 5.92
N PRO A 11 -74.28 27.11 6.00
CA PRO A 11 -74.84 28.02 5.03
C PRO A 11 -73.90 29.14 4.55
N THR A 12 -74.02 29.34 3.23
CA THR A 12 -74.36 30.52 2.43
C THR A 12 -73.57 31.81 2.56
N MET A 13 -73.14 32.16 1.39
CA MET A 13 -72.69 33.44 0.85
C MET A 13 -73.32 34.71 1.43
N HIS A 14 -72.48 35.72 1.61
CA HIS A 14 -72.84 37.11 1.29
C HIS A 14 -71.65 37.83 0.64
N SER A 15 -71.90 38.38 -0.54
CA SER A 15 -71.11 39.34 -1.29
C SER A 15 -70.99 40.64 -0.52
N ILE A 16 -69.93 41.40 -0.67
CA ILE A 16 -69.93 42.88 -0.88
C ILE A 16 -68.47 43.40 -1.03
N GLN A 17 -68.33 44.09 -2.10
CA GLN A 17 -67.57 45.34 -2.39
C GLN A 17 -66.04 45.38 -2.46
N ARG A 18 -65.65 45.85 -3.60
CA ARG A 18 -64.34 46.30 -4.08
C ARG A 18 -63.78 47.46 -3.25
N ALA A 19 -62.59 47.37 -2.82
CA ALA A 19 -61.73 48.52 -2.57
C ALA A 19 -60.41 48.31 -3.34
N ARG A 20 -60.13 49.17 -4.28
CA ARG A 20 -58.83 49.24 -5.00
C ARG A 20 -57.85 49.96 -4.07
N ILE A 21 -56.83 49.24 -3.62
CA ILE A 21 -55.66 49.86 -3.01
C ILE A 21 -54.51 49.58 -3.99
N VAL A 22 -54.01 50.67 -4.60
CA VAL A 22 -52.78 50.71 -5.38
C VAL A 22 -51.63 50.65 -4.33
N GLY A 23 -51.06 49.51 -4.13
CA GLY A 23 -49.86 49.34 -3.31
C GLY A 23 -48.66 49.15 -4.22
N LEU A 24 -47.73 50.12 -4.21
CA LEU A 24 -46.39 49.96 -4.79
C LEU A 24 -45.70 48.75 -4.12
N GLY A 25 -45.70 47.64 -4.77
CA GLY A 25 -44.91 46.50 -4.38
C GLY A 25 -43.44 46.69 -4.76
N SER A 26 -42.62 47.04 -3.80
CA SER A 26 -41.15 46.92 -3.96
C SER A 26 -40.81 45.47 -4.12
N PHE A 27 -40.50 45.04 -5.34
CA PHE A 27 -39.88 43.75 -5.57
C PHE A 27 -38.45 43.83 -5.05
N VAL A 28 -38.24 43.27 -3.83
CA VAL A 28 -36.88 42.89 -3.38
C VAL A 28 -36.52 41.67 -4.18
N ALA A 29 -35.76 41.87 -5.25
CA ALA A 29 -35.09 40.78 -5.93
C ALA A 29 -34.03 40.20 -4.97
N LEU A 30 -34.34 39.07 -4.32
CA LEU A 30 -33.35 38.27 -3.65
C LEU A 30 -32.40 37.76 -4.74
N ALA A 31 -31.25 38.42 -4.85
CA ALA A 31 -30.15 37.90 -5.63
C ALA A 31 -29.67 36.61 -4.92
N LEU A 32 -30.11 35.46 -5.41
CA LEU A 32 -29.49 34.19 -5.11
C LEU A 32 -28.06 34.25 -5.67
N SER A 33 -27.10 34.62 -4.82
CA SER A 33 -25.69 34.42 -5.14
C SER A 33 -25.51 32.95 -5.48
N PRO A 34 -24.94 32.60 -6.64
CA PRO A 34 -24.54 31.24 -6.89
C PRO A 34 -23.50 30.93 -5.80
N ALA A 35 -23.86 30.11 -4.82
CA ALA A 35 -22.90 29.48 -3.97
C ALA A 35 -21.95 28.75 -4.92
N ALA A 36 -20.76 29.32 -5.13
CA ALA A 36 -19.69 28.64 -5.83
C ALA A 36 -19.55 27.30 -5.14
N ALA A 37 -19.95 26.24 -5.83
CA ALA A 37 -19.67 24.89 -5.42
C ALA A 37 -18.14 24.81 -5.34
N GLN A 38 -17.59 24.99 -4.14
CA GLN A 38 -16.21 24.67 -3.88
C GLN A 38 -16.10 23.17 -4.19
N ALA A 39 -15.52 22.87 -5.34
CA ALA A 39 -15.08 21.54 -5.64
C ALA A 39 -14.21 21.14 -4.45
N GLN A 40 -14.77 20.31 -3.58
CA GLN A 40 -13.99 19.66 -2.54
C GLN A 40 -12.93 18.87 -3.30
N ASN A 41 -11.70 19.38 -3.32
CA ASN A 41 -10.55 18.61 -3.75
C ASN A 41 -10.50 17.42 -2.79
N SER A 42 -11.11 16.32 -3.18
CA SER A 42 -10.99 15.07 -2.46
C SER A 42 -9.51 14.73 -2.42
N VAL A 43 -8.92 14.81 -1.22
CA VAL A 43 -7.51 14.49 -1.03
C VAL A 43 -7.35 13.02 -1.41
N ASN A 44 -6.69 12.77 -2.54
CA ASN A 44 -6.34 11.42 -2.94
C ASN A 44 -5.12 10.99 -2.11
N ILE A 45 -5.32 10.08 -1.17
CA ILE A 45 -4.26 9.60 -0.28
C ILE A 45 -3.06 9.00 -1.03
N HIS A 46 -3.27 8.46 -2.22
CA HIS A 46 -2.19 7.93 -3.06
C HIS A 46 -1.28 9.05 -3.63
N ARG A 47 -1.77 10.29 -3.66
CA ARG A 47 -1.04 11.50 -4.09
C ARG A 47 -0.54 12.34 -2.93
N ALA A 48 -0.83 11.93 -1.71
CA ALA A 48 -0.37 12.64 -0.53
C ALA A 48 1.16 12.48 -0.36
N THR A 49 1.79 13.56 0.12
CA THR A 49 3.16 13.57 0.61
C THR A 49 3.17 14.10 2.04
N LEU A 50 4.26 13.89 2.77
CA LEU A 50 4.33 14.35 4.15
C LEU A 50 4.52 15.87 4.26
N MET A 51 5.18 16.50 3.28
CA MET A 51 5.54 17.92 3.28
C MET A 51 6.28 18.33 4.56
N GLU A 52 7.36 17.62 4.87
CA GLU A 52 8.19 17.87 6.04
C GLU A 52 8.83 19.27 5.96
N ALA A 53 8.83 20.00 7.08
CA ALA A 53 9.53 21.28 7.16
C ALA A 53 11.04 21.08 6.91
N ASP A 54 11.71 22.06 6.30
CA ASP A 54 13.17 22.06 6.00
C ASP A 54 13.62 20.86 5.15
N GLN A 55 12.75 20.33 4.30
CA GLN A 55 13.14 19.22 3.43
C GLN A 55 14.10 19.72 2.34
N LYS A 56 15.22 18.99 2.19
CA LYS A 56 16.26 19.30 1.19
C LYS A 56 16.04 18.59 -0.16
N THR A 57 15.18 17.59 -0.18
CA THR A 57 14.88 16.77 -1.37
C THR A 57 13.39 16.71 -1.61
N PRO A 58 12.91 16.68 -2.87
CA PRO A 58 11.49 16.52 -3.17
C PRO A 58 10.94 15.21 -2.61
N ASP A 59 9.71 15.28 -2.08
CA ASP A 59 8.96 14.10 -1.66
C ASP A 59 8.25 13.45 -2.84
N LEU A 60 8.03 12.15 -2.70
CA LEU A 60 7.21 11.34 -3.60
C LEU A 60 5.93 10.89 -2.91
N SER A 61 4.86 10.95 -3.63
CA SER A 61 3.61 10.25 -3.31
C SER A 61 3.72 8.76 -3.63
N THR A 62 2.80 7.96 -3.09
CA THR A 62 2.73 6.53 -3.40
C THR A 62 2.43 6.29 -4.90
N GLU A 63 1.60 7.14 -5.52
CA GLU A 63 1.30 7.05 -6.95
C GLU A 63 2.55 7.27 -7.82
N GLU A 64 3.35 8.29 -7.51
CA GLU A 64 4.62 8.53 -8.21
C GLU A 64 5.62 7.40 -8.01
N LEU A 65 5.73 6.86 -6.80
CA LEU A 65 6.61 5.72 -6.55
C LEU A 65 6.19 4.48 -7.35
N ARG A 66 4.88 4.19 -7.41
CA ARG A 66 4.36 3.10 -8.28
C ARG A 66 4.74 3.31 -9.75
N GLN A 67 4.64 4.54 -10.23
CA GLN A 67 5.03 4.88 -11.61
C GLN A 67 6.52 4.64 -11.84
N ILE A 68 7.37 5.12 -10.93
CA ILE A 68 8.83 4.92 -10.98
C ILE A 68 9.18 3.44 -11.03
N LEU A 69 8.55 2.62 -10.20
CA LEU A 69 8.80 1.17 -10.15
C LEU A 69 8.37 0.47 -11.45
N ARG A 70 7.23 0.86 -12.03
CA ARG A 70 6.77 0.31 -13.33
C ARG A 70 7.68 0.68 -14.48
N GLU A 71 8.09 1.95 -14.53
CA GLU A 71 8.92 2.51 -15.61
C GLU A 71 10.41 2.26 -15.41
N LYS A 72 10.80 1.83 -14.20
CA LYS A 72 12.22 1.71 -13.80
C LYS A 72 13.00 3.02 -14.04
N SER A 73 12.32 4.15 -13.84
CA SER A 73 12.86 5.48 -14.15
C SER A 73 13.78 6.04 -13.05
N ALA A 74 13.91 5.35 -11.91
CA ALA A 74 14.90 5.64 -10.88
C ALA A 74 15.30 4.36 -10.15
N THR A 75 16.47 4.38 -9.49
CA THR A 75 16.84 3.33 -8.54
C THR A 75 16.26 3.66 -7.17
N VAL A 76 15.48 2.73 -6.62
CA VAL A 76 14.85 2.87 -5.30
C VAL A 76 15.72 2.18 -4.26
N PHE A 77 16.11 2.90 -3.21
CA PHE A 77 16.93 2.39 -2.13
C PHE A 77 16.19 2.36 -0.80
N ASP A 78 16.30 1.24 -0.13
CA ASP A 78 15.84 1.06 1.25
C ASP A 78 16.95 1.46 2.22
N ALA A 79 16.76 2.55 2.96
CA ALA A 79 17.73 3.05 3.93
C ALA A 79 17.70 2.31 5.28
N ARG A 80 16.87 1.26 5.42
CA ARG A 80 16.76 0.50 6.66
C ARG A 80 17.94 -0.47 6.82
N PRO A 81 18.17 -0.98 8.05
CA PRO A 81 19.10 -2.09 8.25
C PRO A 81 18.74 -3.30 7.40
N PHE A 82 19.74 -4.09 7.01
CA PHE A 82 19.55 -5.26 6.16
C PHE A 82 18.49 -6.22 6.69
N ASN A 83 18.44 -6.49 8.00
CA ASN A 83 17.46 -7.39 8.58
C ASN A 83 16.01 -6.93 8.38
N GLU A 84 15.74 -5.64 8.45
CA GLU A 84 14.41 -5.07 8.19
C GLU A 84 14.05 -5.18 6.71
N TYR A 85 15.01 -4.87 5.83
CA TYR A 85 14.87 -5.03 4.39
C TYR A 85 14.60 -6.50 4.02
N ALA A 86 15.37 -7.43 4.57
CA ALA A 86 15.25 -8.84 4.25
C ALA A 86 13.86 -9.40 4.58
N ILE A 87 13.26 -8.96 5.70
CA ILE A 87 11.91 -9.39 6.11
C ILE A 87 10.81 -8.81 5.21
N SER A 88 10.97 -7.59 4.73
CA SER A 88 9.93 -6.92 3.94
C SER A 88 10.47 -5.64 3.32
N HIS A 89 10.45 -5.51 2.01
CA HIS A 89 10.87 -4.30 1.29
C HIS A 89 9.97 -4.00 0.09
N ILE A 90 10.01 -2.77 -0.41
CA ILE A 90 9.30 -2.39 -1.63
C ILE A 90 9.89 -3.16 -2.81
N PRO A 91 9.08 -3.83 -3.64
CA PRO A 91 9.60 -4.68 -4.73
C PRO A 91 10.56 -3.94 -5.64
N GLY A 92 11.71 -4.58 -5.92
CA GLY A 92 12.76 -4.00 -6.76
C GLY A 92 13.64 -2.94 -6.09
N ALA A 93 13.41 -2.61 -4.82
CA ALA A 93 14.31 -1.74 -4.07
C ALA A 93 15.62 -2.45 -3.73
N VAL A 94 16.68 -1.66 -3.63
CA VAL A 94 18.04 -2.12 -3.27
C VAL A 94 18.37 -1.69 -1.85
N ASN A 95 18.91 -2.59 -1.05
CA ASN A 95 19.45 -2.25 0.27
C ASN A 95 20.98 -2.13 0.21
N VAL A 96 21.52 -1.07 0.78
CA VAL A 96 22.96 -0.76 0.78
C VAL A 96 23.56 -0.74 2.18
N ALA A 97 22.76 -1.06 3.20
CA ALA A 97 23.27 -1.16 4.57
C ALA A 97 24.28 -2.29 4.72
N ALA A 98 25.15 -2.17 5.71
CA ALA A 98 26.07 -3.22 6.08
C ALA A 98 25.33 -4.54 6.31
N LYS A 99 25.76 -5.61 5.66
CA LYS A 99 25.13 -6.94 5.77
C LYS A 99 25.73 -7.71 6.94
N PRO A 100 24.94 -8.47 7.69
CA PRO A 100 25.46 -9.38 8.71
C PRO A 100 26.50 -10.35 8.11
N GLY A 101 27.58 -10.60 8.83
CA GLY A 101 28.64 -11.53 8.41
C GLY A 101 29.63 -10.97 7.38
N VAL A 102 29.40 -9.77 6.84
CA VAL A 102 30.37 -9.09 5.97
C VAL A 102 31.35 -8.32 6.83
N ALA A 103 32.66 -8.47 6.54
CA ALA A 103 33.70 -7.76 7.27
C ALA A 103 33.52 -6.25 7.15
N ALA A 104 33.64 -5.52 8.27
CA ALA A 104 33.48 -4.08 8.32
C ALA A 104 34.41 -3.33 7.34
N SER A 105 35.57 -3.90 7.03
CA SER A 105 36.52 -3.36 6.04
C SER A 105 35.99 -3.34 4.61
N LEU A 106 34.96 -4.11 4.30
CA LEU A 106 34.32 -4.19 2.98
C LEU A 106 33.12 -3.23 2.82
N TYR A 107 32.76 -2.52 3.89
CA TYR A 107 31.67 -1.56 3.88
C TYR A 107 32.19 -0.19 4.31
N VAL A 108 32.04 0.82 3.46
CA VAL A 108 32.49 2.19 3.72
C VAL A 108 31.34 3.02 4.32
N SER A 109 30.26 3.17 3.57
CA SER A 109 29.03 3.87 3.99
C SER A 109 27.89 3.57 3.03
N ASP A 110 26.65 3.82 3.45
CA ASP A 110 25.47 3.70 2.58
C ASP A 110 25.61 4.58 1.32
N THR A 111 26.16 5.79 1.45
CA THR A 111 26.42 6.72 0.34
C THR A 111 27.40 6.13 -0.66
N ALA A 112 28.48 5.51 -0.21
CA ALA A 112 29.46 4.86 -1.09
C ALA A 112 28.87 3.65 -1.82
N GLU A 113 28.03 2.87 -1.12
CA GLU A 113 27.34 1.73 -1.72
C GLU A 113 26.33 2.17 -2.79
N ILE A 114 25.57 3.26 -2.53
CA ILE A 114 24.70 3.86 -3.55
C ILE A 114 25.51 4.30 -4.76
N GLY A 115 26.62 4.99 -4.54
CA GLY A 115 27.55 5.41 -5.62
C GLY A 115 27.95 4.24 -6.49
N ARG A 116 28.34 3.12 -5.88
CA ARG A 116 28.70 1.90 -6.61
C ARG A 116 27.54 1.34 -7.45
N VAL A 117 26.32 1.31 -6.91
CA VAL A 117 25.12 0.83 -7.62
C VAL A 117 24.80 1.71 -8.82
N VAL A 118 24.82 3.03 -8.65
CA VAL A 118 24.56 3.99 -9.74
C VAL A 118 25.80 4.34 -10.56
N LYS A 119 26.91 3.60 -10.39
CA LYS A 119 28.17 3.75 -11.14
C LYS A 119 28.76 5.17 -11.07
N GLU A 120 28.67 5.79 -9.90
CA GLU A 120 29.12 7.18 -9.59
C GLU A 120 28.46 8.26 -10.47
N ASP A 121 27.37 7.93 -11.17
CA ASP A 121 26.60 8.93 -11.94
C ASP A 121 25.88 9.89 -10.98
N LYS A 122 26.40 11.11 -10.88
CA LYS A 122 25.88 12.16 -10.01
C LYS A 122 24.50 12.70 -10.45
N ALA A 123 24.09 12.43 -11.70
CA ALA A 123 22.78 12.78 -12.24
C ALA A 123 21.77 11.64 -12.15
N ALA A 124 22.20 10.45 -11.71
CA ALA A 124 21.33 9.29 -11.59
C ALA A 124 20.08 9.60 -10.74
N ALA A 125 18.93 9.15 -11.20
CA ALA A 125 17.69 9.30 -10.47
C ALA A 125 17.67 8.31 -9.28
N ILE A 126 17.66 8.85 -8.07
CA ILE A 126 17.71 8.12 -6.79
C ILE A 126 16.44 8.40 -6.01
N VAL A 127 15.81 7.35 -5.51
CA VAL A 127 14.70 7.43 -4.55
C VAL A 127 15.10 6.71 -3.27
N LEU A 128 14.93 7.38 -2.14
CA LEU A 128 15.17 6.80 -0.82
C LEU A 128 13.86 6.60 -0.05
N TYR A 129 13.74 5.51 0.68
CA TYR A 129 12.67 5.33 1.68
C TYR A 129 13.19 4.69 2.96
N CYS A 130 12.35 4.67 4.00
CA CYS A 130 12.64 4.13 5.32
C CYS A 130 11.36 3.63 6.00
N ASN A 131 11.34 3.59 7.35
CA ASN A 131 10.19 3.19 8.17
C ASN A 131 9.11 4.29 8.33
N GLY A 132 9.03 5.26 7.44
CA GLY A 132 7.96 6.25 7.43
C GLY A 132 8.34 7.59 8.07
N PRO A 133 7.32 8.39 8.45
CA PRO A 133 7.47 9.83 8.75
C PRO A 133 8.49 10.17 9.82
N PHE A 134 8.66 9.33 10.81
CA PHE A 134 9.54 9.59 11.95
C PHE A 134 10.94 8.97 11.79
N CYS A 135 11.23 8.34 10.64
CA CYS A 135 12.54 7.74 10.39
C CYS A 135 13.53 8.76 9.80
N GLY A 136 14.53 9.15 10.59
CA GLY A 136 15.57 10.07 10.15
C GLY A 136 16.62 9.50 9.19
N LYS A 137 16.66 8.17 8.96
CA LYS A 137 17.72 7.54 8.15
C LYS A 137 17.70 7.99 6.69
N SER A 138 16.55 7.92 6.01
CA SER A 138 16.46 8.37 4.62
C SER A 138 16.69 9.88 4.47
N LYS A 139 16.33 10.68 5.49
CA LYS A 139 16.62 12.13 5.53
C LYS A 139 18.11 12.40 5.60
N ARG A 140 18.81 11.74 6.53
CA ARG A 140 20.27 11.86 6.68
C ARG A 140 20.98 11.40 5.40
N LEU A 141 20.64 10.22 4.89
CA LEU A 141 21.25 9.67 3.69
C LEU A 141 21.02 10.57 2.46
N ALA A 142 19.83 11.19 2.33
CA ALA A 142 19.57 12.17 1.28
C ALA A 142 20.52 13.38 1.40
N THR A 143 20.74 13.89 2.61
CA THR A 143 21.68 15.00 2.85
C THR A 143 23.11 14.60 2.47
N GLU A 144 23.58 13.44 2.91
CA GLU A 144 24.90 12.89 2.58
C GLU A 144 25.11 12.73 1.07
N LEU A 145 24.08 12.28 0.33
CA LEU A 145 24.13 12.17 -1.12
C LEU A 145 24.23 13.54 -1.81
N LEU A 146 23.45 14.55 -1.35
CA LEU A 146 23.55 15.91 -1.88
C LEU A 146 24.95 16.51 -1.64
N GLU A 147 25.52 16.30 -0.45
CA GLU A 147 26.88 16.71 -0.11
C GLU A 147 27.94 15.99 -0.93
N ALA A 148 27.69 14.74 -1.31
CA ALA A 148 28.52 13.97 -2.23
C ALA A 148 28.33 14.35 -3.72
N GLY A 149 27.47 15.35 -4.01
CA GLY A 149 27.27 15.93 -5.35
C GLY A 149 26.21 15.23 -6.20
N TYR A 150 25.39 14.34 -5.64
CA TYR A 150 24.24 13.78 -6.38
C TYR A 150 23.12 14.84 -6.49
N THR A 151 22.58 15.05 -7.69
CA THR A 151 21.68 16.16 -7.99
C THR A 151 20.23 15.75 -8.16
N ASN A 152 19.91 14.46 -8.29
CA ASN A 152 18.58 13.95 -8.57
C ASN A 152 18.14 12.94 -7.49
N VAL A 153 18.06 13.41 -6.25
CA VAL A 153 17.66 12.62 -5.08
C VAL A 153 16.27 13.02 -4.63
N ARG A 154 15.38 12.03 -4.50
CA ARG A 154 14.01 12.20 -3.99
C ARG A 154 13.75 11.24 -2.85
N ARG A 155 12.71 11.49 -2.05
CA ARG A 155 12.35 10.65 -0.90
C ARG A 155 10.90 10.25 -0.93
N TYR A 156 10.64 8.97 -0.67
CA TYR A 156 9.31 8.47 -0.32
C TYR A 156 9.21 8.42 1.22
N GLN A 157 8.82 9.55 1.83
CA GLN A 157 8.81 9.73 3.28
C GLN A 157 7.74 8.90 3.98
N LEU A 158 6.63 8.62 3.30
CA LEU A 158 5.56 7.79 3.84
C LEU A 158 6.05 6.38 4.20
N GLY A 159 7.08 5.91 3.51
CA GLY A 159 7.80 4.68 3.82
C GLY A 159 6.99 3.40 3.71
N ILE A 160 7.60 2.30 4.15
CA ILE A 160 7.01 0.97 3.98
C ILE A 160 5.70 0.76 4.76
N PRO A 161 5.45 1.38 5.93
CA PRO A 161 4.16 1.22 6.62
C PRO A 161 2.98 1.74 5.82
N VAL A 162 3.11 2.92 5.20
CA VAL A 162 2.04 3.49 4.36
C VAL A 162 1.93 2.73 3.04
N TRP A 163 3.05 2.30 2.45
CA TRP A 163 3.05 1.42 1.28
C TRP A 163 2.13 0.21 1.50
N ARG A 164 2.33 -0.53 2.60
CA ARG A 164 1.49 -1.68 2.97
C ARG A 164 0.05 -1.30 3.30
N ALA A 165 -0.16 -0.22 4.05
CA ALA A 165 -1.50 0.24 4.42
C ALA A 165 -2.37 0.62 3.21
N LEU A 166 -1.74 1.02 2.10
CA LEU A 166 -2.42 1.31 0.83
C LEU A 166 -2.64 0.07 -0.06
N GLY A 167 -2.44 -1.13 0.50
CA GLY A 167 -2.70 -2.40 -0.19
C GLY A 167 -1.59 -2.85 -1.12
N GLU A 168 -0.38 -2.29 -0.98
CA GLU A 168 0.77 -2.69 -1.76
C GLU A 168 1.48 -3.88 -1.12
N VAL A 169 1.89 -4.82 -1.96
CA VAL A 169 2.68 -5.98 -1.53
C VAL A 169 4.15 -5.63 -1.34
N THR A 170 4.83 -6.41 -0.53
CA THR A 170 6.27 -6.30 -0.32
C THR A 170 6.99 -7.55 -0.82
N GLN A 171 8.29 -7.44 -1.04
CA GLN A 171 9.16 -8.56 -1.34
C GLN A 171 9.87 -9.01 -0.07
N ILE A 172 10.18 -10.30 0.06
CA ILE A 172 10.92 -10.88 1.18
C ILE A 172 12.13 -11.66 0.66
N GLU A 173 13.27 -11.49 1.33
CA GLU A 173 14.51 -12.19 1.01
C GLU A 173 14.58 -13.58 1.70
N PRO A 174 15.42 -14.51 1.21
CA PRO A 174 15.64 -15.80 1.88
C PRO A 174 15.97 -15.68 3.36
N ALA A 175 16.87 -14.77 3.73
CA ALA A 175 17.23 -14.51 5.12
C ALA A 175 16.03 -13.98 5.95
N GLY A 176 15.16 -13.22 5.33
CA GLY A 176 13.92 -12.76 5.96
C GLY A 176 12.94 -13.90 6.23
N ILE A 177 12.81 -14.84 5.28
CA ILE A 177 11.95 -16.03 5.45
C ILE A 177 12.49 -16.93 6.56
N GLN A 178 13.79 -17.18 6.61
CA GLN A 178 14.42 -17.92 7.72
C GLN A 178 14.09 -17.28 9.07
N HIS A 179 14.27 -15.97 9.17
CA HIS A 179 13.97 -15.23 10.39
C HIS A 179 12.48 -15.35 10.77
N VAL A 180 11.57 -15.18 9.82
CA VAL A 180 10.12 -15.26 10.08
C VAL A 180 9.72 -16.67 10.52
N VAL A 181 10.14 -17.69 9.81
CA VAL A 181 9.80 -19.09 10.15
C VAL A 181 10.32 -19.47 11.53
N ALA A 182 11.47 -18.96 11.93
CA ALA A 182 12.05 -19.24 13.25
C ALA A 182 11.37 -18.47 14.40
N ASN A 183 10.85 -17.25 14.16
CA ASN A 183 10.48 -16.32 15.22
C ASN A 183 9.00 -15.87 15.20
N ASP A 184 8.27 -16.04 14.10
CA ASP A 184 6.87 -15.60 13.96
C ASP A 184 5.96 -16.82 13.73
N ARG A 185 5.42 -17.36 14.81
CA ARG A 185 4.51 -18.52 14.75
C ARG A 185 3.13 -18.20 14.19
N THR A 186 2.79 -16.92 14.04
CA THR A 186 1.51 -16.48 13.47
C THR A 186 1.57 -16.32 11.97
N ALA A 187 2.77 -16.27 11.39
CA ALA A 187 2.96 -16.10 9.96
C ALA A 187 2.30 -17.23 9.15
N VAL A 188 1.60 -16.83 8.09
CA VAL A 188 0.95 -17.75 7.17
C VAL A 188 1.79 -17.89 5.91
N LEU A 189 2.16 -19.12 5.58
CA LEU A 189 2.91 -19.47 4.37
C LEU A 189 1.92 -19.94 3.31
N ILE A 190 1.95 -19.34 2.13
CA ILE A 190 1.08 -19.66 1.00
C ILE A 190 1.91 -20.17 -0.17
N ASP A 191 1.71 -21.44 -0.53
CA ASP A 191 2.25 -22.04 -1.74
C ASP A 191 1.28 -21.82 -2.90
N CYS A 192 1.68 -21.03 -3.88
CA CYS A 192 0.83 -20.69 -5.02
C CYS A 192 1.02 -21.59 -6.25
N ARG A 193 1.75 -22.70 -6.11
CA ARG A 193 1.85 -23.71 -7.15
C ARG A 193 0.55 -24.48 -7.31
N ASP A 194 0.39 -25.18 -8.42
CA ASP A 194 -0.77 -26.05 -8.65
C ASP A 194 -0.86 -27.16 -7.61
N GLY A 195 -2.08 -27.66 -7.39
CA GLY A 195 -2.34 -28.65 -6.34
C GLY A 195 -1.54 -29.95 -6.45
N ALA A 196 -1.13 -30.37 -7.64
CA ALA A 196 -0.26 -31.53 -7.84
C ALA A 196 1.15 -31.27 -7.29
N ASP A 197 1.73 -30.10 -7.58
CA ASP A 197 3.05 -29.71 -7.08
C ASP A 197 3.05 -29.50 -5.56
N PHE A 198 1.97 -28.91 -5.03
CA PHE A 198 1.81 -28.78 -3.58
C PHE A 198 1.78 -30.15 -2.89
N LYS A 199 1.02 -31.10 -3.44
CA LYS A 199 0.94 -32.48 -2.89
C LYS A 199 2.24 -33.26 -3.02
N SER A 200 3.07 -32.98 -4.01
CA SER A 200 4.40 -33.59 -4.17
C SER A 200 5.40 -33.16 -3.10
N GLY A 201 5.08 -32.09 -2.36
CA GLY A 201 5.84 -31.57 -1.23
C GLY A 201 5.99 -30.06 -1.25
N SER A 202 5.70 -29.44 -0.11
CA SER A 202 5.80 -27.99 0.10
C SER A 202 6.66 -27.68 1.33
N ILE A 203 6.68 -26.43 1.75
CA ILE A 203 7.25 -25.99 3.02
C ILE A 203 6.30 -26.46 4.15
N PRO A 204 6.81 -27.02 5.25
CA PRO A 204 5.98 -27.45 6.37
C PRO A 204 5.07 -26.32 6.88
N GLY A 205 3.78 -26.63 7.06
CA GLY A 205 2.77 -25.65 7.50
C GLY A 205 2.24 -24.73 6.43
N ALA A 206 2.75 -24.77 5.19
CA ALA A 206 2.22 -23.98 4.09
C ALA A 206 0.81 -24.43 3.69
N LYS A 207 0.01 -23.46 3.28
CA LYS A 207 -1.36 -23.66 2.76
C LYS A 207 -1.38 -23.43 1.25
N SER A 208 -2.16 -24.23 0.52
CA SER A 208 -2.24 -24.13 -0.96
C SER A 208 -3.21 -23.04 -1.39
N LEU A 209 -2.75 -22.17 -2.30
CA LEU A 209 -3.59 -21.17 -2.97
C LEU A 209 -3.10 -20.99 -4.43
N PRO A 210 -3.49 -21.89 -5.36
CA PRO A 210 -2.91 -21.92 -6.70
C PRO A 210 -3.11 -20.65 -7.51
N ALA A 211 -2.05 -20.15 -8.14
CA ALA A 211 -2.07 -18.95 -8.99
C ALA A 211 -3.02 -19.09 -10.20
N SER A 212 -3.22 -20.31 -10.68
CA SER A 212 -4.15 -20.64 -11.77
C SER A 212 -5.63 -20.42 -11.41
N LEU A 213 -5.98 -20.45 -10.11
CA LEU A 213 -7.34 -20.27 -9.62
C LEU A 213 -7.65 -18.83 -9.18
N ILE A 214 -6.70 -17.93 -9.27
CA ILE A 214 -6.89 -16.52 -8.92
C ILE A 214 -7.73 -15.82 -9.97
N LYS A 215 -8.84 -15.25 -9.53
CA LYS A 215 -9.73 -14.39 -10.31
C LYS A 215 -9.50 -12.93 -9.93
N GLU A 216 -9.67 -12.03 -10.90
CA GLU A 216 -9.66 -10.60 -10.63
C GLU A 216 -10.93 -10.18 -9.87
N GLY A 217 -10.77 -9.23 -8.95
CA GLY A 217 -11.87 -8.70 -8.13
C GLY A 217 -11.66 -8.98 -6.65
N LYS A 218 -12.54 -8.37 -5.84
CA LYS A 218 -12.62 -8.58 -4.39
C LYS A 218 -13.73 -9.58 -4.07
N ASP A 219 -13.53 -10.40 -3.05
CA ASP A 219 -14.48 -11.44 -2.61
C ASP A 219 -14.88 -12.43 -3.71
N VAL A 220 -13.93 -12.81 -4.60
CA VAL A 220 -14.17 -13.74 -5.71
C VAL A 220 -13.12 -14.85 -5.77
N GLY A 221 -13.47 -15.94 -6.46
CA GLY A 221 -12.54 -17.03 -6.76
C GLY A 221 -11.95 -17.69 -5.53
N GLU A 222 -10.73 -18.23 -5.70
CA GLU A 222 -10.06 -19.04 -4.68
C GLU A 222 -9.63 -18.21 -3.46
N VAL A 223 -9.40 -16.90 -3.60
CA VAL A 223 -9.07 -16.04 -2.45
C VAL A 223 -10.27 -15.93 -1.51
N LYS A 224 -11.50 -15.81 -2.05
CA LYS A 224 -12.71 -15.84 -1.23
C LYS A 224 -12.82 -17.17 -0.49
N VAL A 225 -12.63 -18.29 -1.19
CA VAL A 225 -12.67 -19.63 -0.56
C VAL A 225 -11.62 -19.74 0.56
N ALA A 226 -10.41 -19.24 0.32
CA ALA A 226 -9.34 -19.27 1.32
C ALA A 226 -9.62 -18.39 2.56
N LYS A 227 -10.43 -17.34 2.43
CA LYS A 227 -10.96 -16.57 3.57
C LYS A 227 -11.98 -17.39 4.36
N ASP A 228 -12.91 -18.04 3.64
CA ASP A 228 -14.03 -18.77 4.24
C ASP A 228 -13.57 -20.07 4.94
N ASP A 229 -12.52 -20.73 4.44
CA ASP A 229 -12.03 -22.01 4.96
C ASP A 229 -10.83 -21.89 5.95
N GLY A 230 -10.43 -20.66 6.28
CA GLY A 230 -9.38 -20.38 7.26
C GLY A 230 -7.95 -20.58 6.75
N ARG A 231 -7.73 -20.68 5.43
CA ARG A 231 -6.38 -20.60 4.86
C ARG A 231 -5.78 -19.22 5.01
N LEU A 232 -6.59 -18.15 4.99
CA LEU A 232 -6.18 -16.79 5.28
C LEU A 232 -6.60 -16.37 6.71
N PRO A 233 -5.79 -15.54 7.40
CA PRO A 233 -5.98 -15.20 8.81
C PRO A 233 -7.02 -14.07 8.97
N MET A 234 -8.31 -14.43 8.96
CA MET A 234 -9.41 -13.47 9.02
C MET A 234 -9.55 -12.75 10.37
N GLU A 235 -8.97 -13.29 11.44
CA GLU A 235 -9.01 -12.67 12.78
C GLU A 235 -8.10 -11.43 12.88
N ASP A 236 -6.99 -11.41 12.11
CA ASP A 236 -6.08 -10.27 12.08
C ASP A 236 -5.50 -10.06 10.68
N HIS A 237 -5.99 -9.03 10.01
CA HIS A 237 -5.54 -8.64 8.67
C HIS A 237 -4.10 -8.07 8.62
N ASN A 238 -3.45 -7.88 9.77
CA ASN A 238 -2.04 -7.53 9.86
C ASN A 238 -1.13 -8.74 10.06
N THR A 239 -1.69 -9.94 10.23
CA THR A 239 -0.93 -11.17 10.24
C THR A 239 -0.04 -11.26 9.01
N ARG A 240 1.20 -11.64 9.19
CA ARG A 240 2.16 -11.79 8.08
C ARG A 240 1.76 -12.95 7.18
N ILE A 241 1.68 -12.65 5.89
CA ILE A 241 1.43 -13.66 4.85
C ILE A 241 2.62 -13.63 3.88
N ILE A 242 3.23 -14.80 3.65
CA ILE A 242 4.33 -14.97 2.72
C ILE A 242 3.88 -15.89 1.60
N VAL A 243 3.88 -15.38 0.37
CA VAL A 243 3.50 -16.11 -0.84
C VAL A 243 4.73 -16.54 -1.60
N PHE A 244 4.81 -17.80 -1.98
CA PHE A 244 5.90 -18.35 -2.80
C PHE A 244 5.36 -19.35 -3.82
N GLY A 245 6.10 -19.57 -4.91
CA GLY A 245 5.64 -20.43 -6.01
C GLY A 245 6.76 -20.89 -6.94
N LYS A 246 6.43 -21.07 -8.21
CA LYS A 246 7.40 -21.41 -9.27
C LYS A 246 8.15 -20.19 -9.78
N THR A 247 7.47 -19.05 -9.83
CA THR A 247 7.99 -17.81 -10.40
C THR A 247 7.59 -16.60 -9.57
N ALA A 248 8.38 -15.54 -9.62
CA ALA A 248 8.06 -14.26 -9.01
C ALA A 248 6.69 -13.71 -9.48
N ALA A 249 6.36 -13.89 -10.76
CA ALA A 249 5.10 -13.40 -11.34
C ALA A 249 3.88 -14.07 -10.72
N GLU A 250 3.91 -15.40 -10.52
CA GLU A 250 2.84 -16.15 -9.85
C GLU A 250 2.70 -15.71 -8.38
N SER A 251 3.82 -15.67 -7.65
CA SER A 251 3.84 -15.26 -6.25
C SER A 251 3.32 -13.83 -6.07
N THR A 252 3.73 -12.89 -6.92
CA THR A 252 3.25 -11.51 -6.91
C THR A 252 1.76 -11.42 -7.22
N LYS A 253 1.27 -12.14 -8.23
CA LYS A 253 -0.16 -12.16 -8.59
C LYS A 253 -1.03 -12.59 -7.41
N VAL A 254 -0.64 -13.69 -6.75
CA VAL A 254 -1.40 -14.20 -5.59
C VAL A 254 -1.30 -13.25 -4.40
N ALA A 255 -0.11 -12.73 -4.09
CA ALA A 255 0.08 -11.74 -3.03
C ALA A 255 -0.79 -10.49 -3.25
N GLN A 256 -0.83 -9.95 -4.47
CA GLN A 256 -1.68 -8.80 -4.81
C GLN A 256 -3.17 -9.11 -4.67
N ALA A 257 -3.61 -10.32 -5.05
CA ALA A 257 -5.00 -10.73 -4.88
C ALA A 257 -5.38 -10.80 -3.40
N ILE A 258 -4.50 -11.32 -2.54
CA ILE A 258 -4.69 -11.34 -1.09
C ILE A 258 -4.71 -9.92 -0.52
N ALA A 259 -3.78 -9.05 -0.90
CA ALA A 259 -3.72 -7.66 -0.42
C ALA A 259 -5.00 -6.85 -0.76
N LYS A 260 -5.65 -7.12 -1.89
CA LYS A 260 -6.94 -6.52 -2.28
C LYS A 260 -8.08 -6.84 -1.29
N GLU A 261 -7.94 -7.91 -0.51
CA GLU A 261 -8.88 -8.30 0.55
C GLU A 261 -8.58 -7.61 1.90
N ALA A 262 -7.86 -6.50 1.86
CA ALA A 262 -7.44 -5.70 3.02
C ALA A 262 -6.47 -6.40 3.98
N PHE A 263 -5.71 -7.38 3.52
CA PHE A 263 -4.55 -7.87 4.26
C PHE A 263 -3.36 -6.92 4.06
N HIS A 264 -2.81 -6.38 5.15
CA HIS A 264 -1.84 -5.28 5.10
C HIS A 264 -0.37 -5.72 5.28
N ASN A 265 -0.11 -7.01 5.45
CA ASN A 265 1.24 -7.53 5.67
C ASN A 265 1.53 -8.73 4.76
N VAL A 266 1.34 -8.51 3.46
CA VAL A 266 1.53 -9.54 2.43
C VAL A 266 2.86 -9.32 1.73
N SER A 267 3.71 -10.34 1.74
CA SER A 267 4.98 -10.38 1.03
C SER A 267 5.01 -11.53 0.04
N PHE A 268 5.74 -11.38 -1.04
CA PHE A 268 6.03 -12.47 -1.95
C PHE A 268 7.53 -12.76 -1.99
N PHE A 269 7.87 -14.02 -2.19
CA PHE A 269 9.21 -14.46 -2.49
C PHE A 269 9.39 -14.57 -4.00
N ASP A 270 10.45 -13.98 -4.55
CA ASP A 270 10.70 -13.94 -5.99
C ASP A 270 11.49 -15.14 -6.53
N GLY A 271 11.97 -16.02 -5.62
CA GLY A 271 12.61 -17.27 -5.95
C GLY A 271 11.65 -18.44 -6.09
N THR A 272 12.21 -19.64 -6.27
CA THR A 272 11.46 -20.89 -6.38
C THR A 272 11.28 -21.58 -5.03
N VAL A 273 10.32 -22.51 -4.97
CA VAL A 273 10.11 -23.34 -3.77
C VAL A 273 11.36 -24.17 -3.43
N ASP A 274 12.12 -24.64 -4.43
CA ASP A 274 13.33 -25.41 -4.19
C ASP A 274 14.45 -24.56 -3.59
N GLN A 275 14.61 -23.31 -4.05
CA GLN A 275 15.49 -22.34 -3.41
C GLN A 275 15.08 -22.06 -1.97
N LEU A 276 13.77 -21.92 -1.72
CA LEU A 276 13.25 -21.72 -0.37
C LEU A 276 13.50 -22.92 0.55
N LYS A 277 13.26 -24.16 0.06
CA LYS A 277 13.59 -25.40 0.79
C LYS A 277 15.08 -25.46 1.16
N ALA A 278 15.95 -25.17 0.19
CA ALA A 278 17.41 -25.17 0.42
C ALA A 278 17.81 -24.12 1.47
N THR A 279 17.17 -22.94 1.46
CA THR A 279 17.39 -21.89 2.47
C THR A 279 16.96 -22.33 3.87
N LEU A 280 15.81 -22.99 4.00
CA LEU A 280 15.27 -23.42 5.31
C LEU A 280 15.92 -24.67 5.88
N SER A 281 16.73 -25.39 5.08
CA SER A 281 17.47 -26.60 5.50
C SER A 281 18.85 -26.27 6.06
N GLN A 282 19.31 -25.03 6.00
CA GLN A 282 20.57 -24.53 6.55
C GLN A 282 20.40 -24.08 8.00
#